data_3fdd1df7e37e4928e7885ed7811f6dfb
#
_entry.id   3fdd1df7e37e4928e7885ed7811f6dfb
#
_cell.length_a   1.000
_cell.length_b   1.000
_cell.length_c   1.000
_cell.angle_alpha   90.00
_cell.angle_beta   90.00
_cell.angle_gamma   90.00
#
_symmetry.space_group_name_H-M   'P 1'
#
loop_
_entity.id
_entity.type
_entity.pdbx_description
1 polymer ?
#
loop_
_entity_poly.entity_id
_entity_poly.type
_entity_poly.pdbx_seq_one_letter_code
_entity_poly.pdbx_strand_id
1 'polypeptide(L)'
;MKTIKHQGSRPGEEDKDAGKRSTQVVGDRNGMNYKQVQRYIRLTELVPDLQKMVDEKKLAFTPAVEISFIRPKNQRYIAVSIEGQQSSPSLSQAQKMRELDKDGKLNGDVIDGILSQEKKEVDKVIINSAELEKYFGKDKSPREMKDKIISLLDDWKAKQPPELGKPEKKTDLEK
;
A
#
# COMPACT_ATOMS: atom_id res chain seq x y z
N MET A 1 -19.22 14.01 10.29
CA MET A 1 -19.94 13.62 9.05
C MET A 1 -21.43 13.69 9.28
N LYS A 2 -22.17 14.45 8.46
CA LYS A 2 -23.65 14.42 8.52
C LYS A 2 -24.11 13.07 7.95
N THR A 3 -24.75 12.28 8.77
CA THR A 3 -25.39 11.03 8.37
C THR A 3 -26.44 11.34 7.32
N ILE A 4 -26.30 10.85 6.10
CA ILE A 4 -27.35 10.94 5.09
C ILE A 4 -28.42 9.93 5.52
N LYS A 5 -29.42 10.44 6.26
CA LYS A 5 -30.64 9.66 6.53
C LYS A 5 -31.48 9.71 5.26
N HIS A 6 -31.81 8.54 4.70
CA HIS A 6 -32.90 8.40 3.74
C HIS A 6 -34.21 8.80 4.43
N GLN A 7 -34.57 10.08 4.38
CA GLN A 7 -35.94 10.51 4.65
C GLN A 7 -36.71 10.17 3.38
N GLY A 8 -37.82 9.46 3.56
CA GLY A 8 -38.63 8.89 2.49
C GLY A 8 -38.87 9.85 1.34
N SER A 9 -38.78 9.28 0.13
CA SER A 9 -38.99 9.97 -1.14
C SER A 9 -40.30 10.74 -1.14
N ARG A 10 -40.25 12.02 -1.49
CA ARG A 10 -41.46 12.79 -1.77
C ARG A 10 -42.09 12.26 -3.08
N PRO A 11 -43.42 12.07 -3.14
CA PRO A 11 -44.06 11.66 -4.40
C PRO A 11 -43.79 12.70 -5.47
N GLY A 12 -43.05 12.33 -6.55
CA GLY A 12 -42.80 13.20 -7.72
C GLY A 12 -41.35 13.47 -8.09
N GLU A 13 -40.36 13.14 -7.25
CA GLU A 13 -38.94 13.15 -7.64
C GLU A 13 -38.47 11.72 -7.93
N GLU A 14 -38.02 11.48 -9.17
CA GLU A 14 -37.25 10.27 -9.49
C GLU A 14 -35.94 10.31 -8.67
N ASP A 15 -35.92 9.57 -7.55
CA ASP A 15 -34.74 9.46 -6.71
C ASP A 15 -33.66 8.67 -7.49
N LYS A 16 -32.75 9.40 -8.13
CA LYS A 16 -31.61 8.83 -8.88
C LYS A 16 -30.72 7.93 -8.04
N ASP A 17 -30.87 7.98 -6.74
CA ASP A 17 -30.11 7.23 -5.75
C ASP A 17 -30.90 6.06 -5.14
N ALA A 18 -32.16 5.84 -5.60
CA ALA A 18 -33.00 4.73 -5.15
C ALA A 18 -32.30 3.38 -5.37
N GLY A 19 -32.22 2.58 -4.31
CA GLY A 19 -31.58 1.26 -4.34
C GLY A 19 -30.06 1.25 -4.26
N LYS A 20 -29.39 2.40 -4.28
CA LYS A 20 -27.95 2.48 -4.10
C LYS A 20 -27.56 2.49 -2.61
N ARG A 21 -26.41 1.89 -2.29
CA ARG A 21 -25.83 1.99 -0.95
C ARG A 21 -25.31 3.41 -0.72
N SER A 22 -25.38 3.92 0.51
CA SER A 22 -24.87 5.27 0.87
C SER A 22 -23.44 5.52 0.42
N THR A 23 -22.58 4.52 0.47
CA THR A 23 -21.19 4.61 -0.01
C THR A 23 -21.10 4.75 -1.54
N GLN A 24 -22.03 4.19 -2.30
CA GLN A 24 -22.12 4.38 -3.76
C GLN A 24 -22.56 5.80 -4.08
N VAL A 25 -23.60 6.28 -3.40
CA VAL A 25 -24.10 7.66 -3.58
C VAL A 25 -23.00 8.68 -3.31
N VAL A 26 -22.27 8.51 -2.20
CA VAL A 26 -21.13 9.39 -1.87
C VAL A 26 -20.02 9.26 -2.91
N GLY A 27 -19.72 8.06 -3.37
CA GLY A 27 -18.73 7.81 -4.40
C GLY A 27 -19.08 8.51 -5.70
N ASP A 28 -20.30 8.31 -6.21
CA ASP A 28 -20.80 8.90 -7.46
C ASP A 28 -20.75 10.44 -7.41
N ARG A 29 -21.13 11.06 -6.28
CA ARG A 29 -21.10 12.51 -6.08
C ARG A 29 -19.69 13.11 -6.03
N ASN A 30 -18.69 12.33 -5.67
CA ASN A 30 -17.31 12.78 -5.53
C ASN A 30 -16.36 12.16 -6.58
N GLY A 31 -16.88 11.48 -7.61
CA GLY A 31 -16.06 10.82 -8.62
C GLY A 31 -15.18 9.69 -8.08
N MET A 32 -15.60 9.05 -6.99
CA MET A 32 -14.85 7.99 -6.31
C MET A 32 -15.56 6.64 -6.44
N ASN A 33 -14.78 5.56 -6.50
CA ASN A 33 -15.31 4.21 -6.37
C ASN A 33 -15.80 3.99 -4.91
N TYR A 34 -16.91 3.27 -4.72
CA TYR A 34 -17.46 2.94 -3.40
C TYR A 34 -16.42 2.29 -2.46
N LYS A 35 -15.49 1.48 -3.00
CA LYS A 35 -14.39 0.89 -2.21
C LYS A 35 -13.43 1.95 -1.67
N GLN A 36 -13.18 3.01 -2.43
CA GLN A 36 -12.37 4.14 -1.96
C GLN A 36 -13.09 4.87 -0.82
N VAL A 37 -14.41 5.11 -0.97
CA VAL A 37 -15.21 5.72 0.10
C VAL A 37 -15.14 4.89 1.38
N GLN A 38 -15.27 3.57 1.28
CA GLN A 38 -15.14 2.68 2.44
C GLN A 38 -13.76 2.78 3.10
N ARG A 39 -12.68 2.89 2.32
CA ARG A 39 -11.33 3.08 2.86
C ARG A 39 -11.18 4.42 3.58
N TYR A 40 -11.76 5.51 3.06
CA TYR A 40 -11.79 6.80 3.76
C TYR A 40 -12.58 6.74 5.06
N ILE A 41 -13.76 6.10 5.04
CA ILE A 41 -14.55 5.89 6.27
C ILE A 41 -13.72 5.10 7.28
N ARG A 42 -12.96 4.10 6.82
CA ARG A 42 -12.14 3.27 7.71
C ARG A 42 -11.07 4.07 8.46
N LEU A 43 -10.56 5.16 7.91
CA LEU A 43 -9.60 6.03 8.60
C LEU A 43 -10.18 6.68 9.87
N THR A 44 -11.51 6.82 9.99
CA THR A 44 -12.14 7.36 11.20
C THR A 44 -12.00 6.45 12.42
N GLU A 45 -11.63 5.18 12.22
CA GLU A 45 -11.36 4.21 13.28
C GLU A 45 -9.92 4.30 13.84
N LEU A 46 -9.09 5.16 13.26
CA LEU A 46 -7.76 5.42 13.79
C LEU A 46 -7.84 6.28 15.06
N VAL A 47 -6.89 6.06 15.98
CA VAL A 47 -6.69 6.97 17.11
C VAL A 47 -6.29 8.36 16.61
N PRO A 48 -6.63 9.46 17.35
CA PRO A 48 -6.41 10.83 16.88
C PRO A 48 -4.99 11.13 16.42
N ASP A 49 -3.98 10.58 17.10
CA ASP A 49 -2.57 10.79 16.76
C ASP A 49 -2.25 10.25 15.37
N LEU A 50 -2.74 9.05 15.03
CA LEU A 50 -2.54 8.47 13.69
C LEU A 50 -3.36 9.19 12.62
N GLN A 51 -4.58 9.69 12.93
CA GLN A 51 -5.34 10.52 12.00
C GLN A 51 -4.56 11.79 11.65
N LYS A 52 -4.02 12.47 12.66
CA LYS A 52 -3.17 13.65 12.47
C LYS A 52 -1.95 13.35 11.60
N MET A 53 -1.29 12.20 11.81
CA MET A 53 -0.15 11.77 10.98
C MET A 53 -0.54 11.53 9.51
N VAL A 54 -1.76 11.04 9.25
CA VAL A 54 -2.26 10.90 7.87
C VAL A 54 -2.49 12.28 7.24
N ASP A 55 -3.09 13.22 7.97
CA ASP A 55 -3.35 14.58 7.50
C ASP A 55 -2.04 15.33 7.22
N GLU A 56 -1.03 15.14 8.06
CA GLU A 56 0.32 15.70 7.91
C GLU A 56 1.19 14.96 6.86
N LYS A 57 0.65 13.93 6.20
CA LYS A 57 1.36 13.06 5.23
C LYS A 57 2.57 12.31 5.82
N LYS A 58 2.69 12.22 7.13
CA LYS A 58 3.69 11.40 7.83
C LYS A 58 3.36 9.92 7.74
N LEU A 59 2.08 9.57 7.70
CA LEU A 59 1.59 8.20 7.50
C LEU A 59 0.84 8.11 6.17
N ALA A 60 1.29 7.23 5.28
CA ALA A 60 0.65 7.04 3.99
C ALA A 60 -0.74 6.41 4.12
N PHE A 61 -1.67 6.79 3.22
CA PHE A 61 -3.07 6.36 3.24
C PHE A 61 -3.24 4.83 3.30
N THR A 62 -2.51 4.09 2.47
CA THR A 62 -2.70 2.63 2.37
C THR A 62 -2.27 1.88 3.63
N PRO A 63 -1.07 2.11 4.21
CA PRO A 63 -0.73 1.58 5.53
C PRO A 63 -1.69 2.02 6.64
N ALA A 64 -2.18 3.27 6.62
CA ALA A 64 -3.13 3.78 7.61
C ALA A 64 -4.45 2.99 7.60
N VAL A 65 -4.95 2.64 6.42
CA VAL A 65 -6.15 1.78 6.31
C VAL A 65 -5.91 0.40 6.92
N GLU A 66 -4.73 -0.21 6.75
CA GLU A 66 -4.41 -1.49 7.39
C GLU A 66 -4.33 -1.35 8.93
N ILE A 67 -3.70 -0.29 9.41
CA ILE A 67 -3.56 0.00 10.84
C ILE A 67 -4.92 0.25 11.49
N SER A 68 -5.89 0.80 10.78
CA SER A 68 -7.25 1.03 11.31
C SER A 68 -7.99 -0.25 11.73
N PHE A 69 -7.53 -1.42 11.31
CA PHE A 69 -8.07 -2.71 11.76
C PHE A 69 -7.42 -3.23 13.04
N ILE A 70 -6.36 -2.58 13.52
CA ILE A 70 -5.63 -2.94 14.72
C ILE A 70 -6.36 -2.37 15.95
N ARG A 71 -6.29 -3.05 17.08
CA ARG A 71 -6.90 -2.60 18.33
C ARG A 71 -6.37 -1.23 18.76
N PRO A 72 -7.21 -0.31 19.29
CA PRO A 72 -6.82 1.06 19.65
C PRO A 72 -5.60 1.13 20.59
N LYS A 73 -5.44 0.17 21.50
CA LYS A 73 -4.26 0.09 22.36
C LYS A 73 -2.96 0.00 21.55
N ASN A 74 -2.93 -0.90 20.57
CA ASN A 74 -1.74 -1.13 19.74
C ASN A 74 -1.55 -0.01 18.70
N GLN A 75 -2.64 0.63 18.24
CA GLN A 75 -2.54 1.83 17.41
C GLN A 75 -1.78 2.96 18.11
N ARG A 76 -1.98 3.15 19.44
CA ARG A 76 -1.24 4.16 20.22
C ARG A 76 0.25 3.82 20.28
N TYR A 77 0.61 2.56 20.47
CA TYR A 77 2.02 2.14 20.41
C TYR A 77 2.63 2.39 19.03
N ILE A 78 1.88 2.11 17.95
CA ILE A 78 2.33 2.39 16.58
C ILE A 78 2.58 3.89 16.39
N ALA A 79 1.70 4.77 16.90
CA ALA A 79 1.90 6.21 16.81
C ALA A 79 3.18 6.66 17.50
N VAL A 80 3.42 6.20 18.73
CA VAL A 80 4.64 6.51 19.50
C VAL A 80 5.88 6.00 18.77
N SER A 81 5.84 4.77 18.24
CA SER A 81 6.97 4.18 17.53
C SER A 81 7.29 4.92 16.22
N ILE A 82 6.28 5.37 15.46
CA ILE A 82 6.48 6.20 14.25
C ILE A 82 7.18 7.51 14.60
N GLU A 83 6.75 8.18 15.67
CA GLU A 83 7.38 9.42 16.13
C GLU A 83 8.81 9.21 16.62
N GLY A 84 9.02 8.18 17.44
CA GLY A 84 10.34 7.88 18.02
C GLY A 84 11.38 7.47 16.98
N GLN A 85 10.99 6.68 15.99
CA GLN A 85 11.89 6.21 14.93
C GLN A 85 11.91 7.10 13.69
N GLN A 86 11.03 8.12 13.64
CA GLN A 86 10.82 8.97 12.45
C GLN A 86 10.65 8.16 11.15
N SER A 87 10.06 6.98 11.27
CA SER A 87 9.90 6.01 10.20
C SER A 87 8.46 5.57 10.07
N SER A 88 7.83 5.92 8.93
CA SER A 88 6.47 5.48 8.62
C SER A 88 6.45 4.02 8.13
N PRO A 89 5.49 3.19 8.57
CA PRO A 89 5.39 1.81 8.11
C PRO A 89 5.09 1.69 6.62
N SER A 90 5.71 0.71 5.98
CA SER A 90 5.31 0.26 4.64
C SER A 90 4.00 -0.52 4.70
N LEU A 91 3.37 -0.75 3.53
CA LEU A 91 2.16 -1.56 3.46
C LEU A 91 2.38 -2.97 4.03
N SER A 92 3.49 -3.62 3.69
CA SER A 92 3.81 -4.96 4.18
C SER A 92 4.03 -5.01 5.70
N GLN A 93 4.66 -3.98 6.28
CA GLN A 93 4.80 -3.85 7.73
C GLN A 93 3.45 -3.65 8.43
N ALA A 94 2.57 -2.80 7.86
CA ALA A 94 1.24 -2.57 8.41
C ALA A 94 0.37 -3.84 8.35
N GLN A 95 0.42 -4.60 7.26
CA GLN A 95 -0.27 -5.89 7.15
C GLN A 95 0.25 -6.91 8.16
N LYS A 96 1.57 -7.01 8.31
CA LYS A 96 2.19 -7.89 9.32
C LYS A 96 1.76 -7.52 10.75
N MET A 97 1.72 -6.23 11.09
CA MET A 97 1.22 -5.76 12.38
C MET A 97 -0.25 -6.12 12.59
N ARG A 98 -1.09 -5.96 11.55
CA ARG A 98 -2.51 -6.34 11.60
C ARG A 98 -2.71 -7.84 11.84
N GLU A 99 -1.95 -8.69 11.17
CA GLU A 99 -2.00 -10.14 11.38
C GLU A 99 -1.60 -10.52 12.80
N LEU A 100 -0.48 -9.97 13.29
CA LEU A 100 -0.01 -10.20 14.66
C LEU A 100 -0.99 -9.67 15.71
N ASP A 101 -1.68 -8.55 15.44
CA ASP A 101 -2.72 -8.03 16.33
C ASP A 101 -3.93 -8.97 16.41
N LYS A 102 -4.35 -9.51 15.26
CA LYS A 102 -5.43 -10.51 15.18
C LYS A 102 -5.08 -11.77 15.99
N ASP A 103 -3.83 -12.19 15.93
CA ASP A 103 -3.32 -13.36 16.68
C ASP A 103 -3.05 -13.05 18.16
N GLY A 104 -3.21 -11.80 18.61
CA GLY A 104 -2.94 -11.37 19.97
C GLY A 104 -1.45 -11.28 20.33
N LYS A 105 -0.57 -11.32 19.33
CA LYS A 105 0.89 -11.31 19.49
C LYS A 105 1.53 -9.94 19.30
N LEU A 106 0.75 -8.92 18.94
CA LEU A 106 1.26 -7.57 18.73
C LEU A 106 1.41 -6.85 20.07
N ASN A 107 2.62 -6.34 20.33
CA ASN A 107 2.97 -5.49 21.48
C ASN A 107 3.95 -4.40 21.03
N GLY A 108 4.36 -3.51 21.95
CA GLY A 108 5.28 -2.40 21.67
C GLY A 108 6.61 -2.87 21.07
N ASP A 109 7.26 -3.85 21.69
CA ASP A 109 8.58 -4.37 21.26
C ASP A 109 8.52 -4.97 19.85
N VAL A 110 7.43 -5.68 19.54
CA VAL A 110 7.19 -6.25 18.20
C VAL A 110 6.96 -5.16 17.17
N ILE A 111 6.23 -4.09 17.52
CA ILE A 111 6.00 -2.94 16.67
C ILE A 111 7.34 -2.26 16.35
N ASP A 112 8.14 -1.97 17.38
CA ASP A 112 9.46 -1.37 17.23
C ASP A 112 10.39 -2.24 16.37
N GLY A 113 10.41 -3.53 16.60
CA GLY A 113 11.16 -4.48 15.79
C GLY A 113 10.73 -4.51 14.32
N ILE A 114 9.43 -4.38 14.03
CA ILE A 114 8.93 -4.34 12.64
C ILE A 114 9.30 -3.02 11.96
N LEU A 115 9.17 -1.89 12.66
CA LEU A 115 9.47 -0.58 12.10
C LEU A 115 10.97 -0.36 11.89
N SER A 116 11.81 -0.95 12.76
CA SER A 116 13.27 -0.90 12.64
C SER A 116 13.83 -1.79 11.51
N GLN A 117 13.03 -2.72 10.97
CA GLN A 117 13.47 -3.52 9.83
C GLN A 117 13.68 -2.61 8.61
N GLU A 118 14.84 -2.72 7.99
CA GLU A 118 15.12 -2.04 6.72
C GLU A 118 14.01 -2.37 5.73
N LYS A 119 13.42 -1.32 5.19
CA LYS A 119 12.46 -1.46 4.07
C LYS A 119 13.25 -2.07 2.93
N LYS A 120 12.86 -3.28 2.49
CA LYS A 120 13.48 -3.87 1.29
C LYS A 120 13.32 -2.85 0.16
N GLU A 121 14.41 -2.19 -0.17
CA GLU A 121 14.48 -1.46 -1.41
C GLU A 121 14.34 -2.48 -2.53
N VAL A 122 13.22 -2.45 -3.19
CA VAL A 122 13.06 -3.23 -4.41
C VAL A 122 13.67 -2.39 -5.51
N ASP A 123 14.89 -2.71 -5.88
CA ASP A 123 15.54 -2.13 -7.07
C ASP A 123 14.63 -2.37 -8.26
N LYS A 124 13.99 -1.31 -8.73
CA LYS A 124 13.11 -1.35 -9.88
C LYS A 124 13.76 -0.59 -11.02
N VAL A 125 13.97 -1.27 -12.11
CA VAL A 125 14.24 -0.61 -13.38
C VAL A 125 12.89 -0.25 -14.01
N ILE A 126 12.59 1.03 -14.09
CA ILE A 126 11.37 1.55 -14.72
C ILE A 126 11.72 2.05 -16.11
N ILE A 127 11.17 1.41 -17.12
CA ILE A 127 11.31 1.83 -18.52
C ILE A 127 9.97 2.44 -18.95
N ASN A 128 10.02 3.64 -19.51
CA ASN A 128 8.81 4.34 -19.96
C ASN A 128 8.22 3.61 -21.19
N SER A 129 6.90 3.40 -21.19
CA SER A 129 6.20 2.78 -22.33
C SER A 129 6.46 3.50 -23.65
N ALA A 130 6.57 4.82 -23.64
CA ALA A 130 6.89 5.61 -24.84
C ALA A 130 8.28 5.31 -25.42
N GLU A 131 9.23 4.90 -24.59
CA GLU A 131 10.55 4.43 -25.05
C GLU A 131 10.47 3.04 -25.68
N LEU A 132 9.62 2.18 -25.11
CA LEU A 132 9.41 0.83 -25.60
C LEU A 132 8.62 0.79 -26.89
N GLU A 133 7.72 1.74 -27.14
CA GLU A 133 6.97 1.86 -28.39
C GLU A 133 7.87 1.98 -29.64
N LYS A 134 9.06 2.53 -29.49
CA LYS A 134 10.05 2.62 -30.58
C LYS A 134 10.50 1.25 -31.09
N TYR A 135 10.46 0.23 -30.23
CA TYR A 135 10.95 -1.13 -30.52
C TYR A 135 9.81 -2.11 -30.77
N PHE A 136 8.65 -1.90 -30.12
CA PHE A 136 7.54 -2.86 -30.14
C PHE A 136 6.31 -2.37 -30.91
N GLY A 137 6.30 -1.08 -31.31
CA GLY A 137 5.11 -0.46 -31.90
C GLY A 137 4.05 -0.12 -30.86
N LYS A 138 2.97 0.56 -31.30
CA LYS A 138 1.90 1.04 -30.42
C LYS A 138 0.85 -0.01 -30.08
N ASP A 139 0.84 -1.13 -30.79
CA ASP A 139 -0.20 -2.16 -30.68
C ASP A 139 0.09 -3.22 -29.60
N LYS A 140 1.26 -3.14 -28.95
CA LYS A 140 1.66 -4.09 -27.92
C LYS A 140 1.31 -3.61 -26.52
N SER A 141 0.68 -4.49 -25.76
CA SER A 141 0.41 -4.24 -24.34
C SER A 141 1.71 -4.21 -23.51
N PRO A 142 1.73 -3.47 -22.39
CA PRO A 142 2.91 -3.46 -21.48
C PRO A 142 3.33 -4.85 -21.01
N ARG A 143 2.39 -5.77 -20.89
CA ARG A 143 2.68 -7.16 -20.51
C ARG A 143 3.42 -7.91 -21.61
N GLU A 144 2.95 -7.82 -22.84
CA GLU A 144 3.62 -8.45 -24.00
C GLU A 144 5.02 -7.89 -24.23
N MET A 145 5.20 -6.56 -24.06
CA MET A 145 6.51 -5.91 -24.12
C MET A 145 7.47 -6.48 -23.06
N LYS A 146 7.00 -6.57 -21.81
CA LYS A 146 7.76 -7.16 -20.71
C LYS A 146 8.16 -8.61 -20.99
N ASP A 147 7.21 -9.45 -21.40
CA ASP A 147 7.46 -10.87 -21.65
C ASP A 147 8.49 -11.05 -22.77
N LYS A 148 8.42 -10.21 -23.81
CA LYS A 148 9.42 -10.22 -24.90
C LYS A 148 10.79 -9.73 -24.44
N ILE A 149 10.87 -8.70 -23.60
CA ILE A 149 12.13 -8.21 -23.02
C ILE A 149 12.79 -9.32 -22.20
N ILE A 150 12.03 -10.00 -21.34
CA ILE A 150 12.58 -11.11 -20.53
C ILE A 150 13.10 -12.23 -21.43
N SER A 151 12.34 -12.63 -22.46
CA SER A 151 12.80 -13.64 -23.43
C SER A 151 14.11 -13.24 -24.11
N LEU A 152 14.25 -11.98 -24.52
CA LEU A 152 15.48 -11.48 -25.15
C LEU A 152 16.67 -11.47 -24.17
N LEU A 153 16.42 -11.15 -22.91
CA LEU A 153 17.45 -11.18 -21.86
C LEU A 153 17.87 -12.61 -21.52
N ASP A 154 16.96 -13.56 -21.54
CA ASP A 154 17.26 -14.98 -21.34
C ASP A 154 18.13 -15.52 -22.50
N ASP A 155 17.79 -15.19 -23.75
CA ASP A 155 18.58 -15.53 -24.93
C ASP A 155 19.98 -14.89 -24.90
N TRP A 156 20.06 -13.64 -24.46
CA TRP A 156 21.33 -12.93 -24.30
C TRP A 156 22.18 -13.56 -23.20
N LYS A 157 21.59 -13.92 -22.06
CA LYS A 157 22.29 -14.59 -20.97
C LYS A 157 22.81 -15.97 -21.36
N ALA A 158 22.06 -16.73 -22.14
CA ALA A 158 22.48 -18.05 -22.64
C ALA A 158 23.69 -17.97 -23.57
N LYS A 159 23.91 -16.84 -24.26
CA LYS A 159 25.04 -16.59 -25.14
C LYS A 159 26.28 -16.04 -24.43
N GLN A 160 26.16 -15.66 -23.15
CA GLN A 160 27.32 -15.20 -22.36
C GLN A 160 28.16 -16.39 -21.94
N PRO A 161 29.51 -16.25 -21.94
CA PRO A 161 30.35 -17.27 -21.35
C PRO A 161 30.02 -17.45 -19.86
N PRO A 162 30.14 -18.67 -19.29
CA PRO A 162 29.85 -18.88 -17.89
C PRO A 162 30.70 -17.91 -17.05
N GLU A 163 30.03 -17.06 -16.25
CA GLU A 163 30.73 -16.14 -15.33
C GLU A 163 31.66 -16.97 -14.45
N LEU A 164 32.97 -16.71 -14.56
CA LEU A 164 33.94 -17.15 -13.57
C LEU A 164 33.43 -16.62 -12.21
N GLY A 165 33.10 -17.53 -11.30
CA GLY A 165 32.39 -17.29 -10.09
C GLY A 165 32.84 -16.01 -9.39
N LYS A 166 31.86 -15.22 -8.91
CA LYS A 166 32.13 -14.03 -8.11
C LYS A 166 33.07 -14.40 -6.98
N PRO A 167 34.17 -13.64 -6.74
CA PRO A 167 35.05 -13.92 -5.61
C PRO A 167 34.20 -13.85 -4.36
N GLU A 168 34.24 -14.94 -3.56
CA GLU A 168 33.61 -14.98 -2.23
C GLU A 168 34.11 -13.79 -1.44
N LYS A 169 33.17 -12.96 -0.92
CA LYS A 169 33.52 -11.95 0.07
C LYS A 169 34.13 -12.70 1.26
N LYS A 170 35.44 -12.65 1.38
CA LYS A 170 36.11 -13.06 2.62
C LYS A 170 35.53 -12.20 3.74
N THR A 171 34.77 -12.80 4.60
CA THR A 171 34.48 -12.29 5.93
C THR A 171 35.80 -12.28 6.68
N ASP A 172 36.43 -11.12 6.79
CA ASP A 172 37.52 -10.90 7.73
C ASP A 172 36.94 -10.98 9.15
N LEU A 173 36.94 -12.21 9.67
CA LEU A 173 36.94 -12.49 11.08
C LEU A 173 38.41 -12.44 11.51
N GLU A 174 38.86 -11.29 11.99
CA GLU A 174 40.05 -11.26 12.87
C GLU A 174 40.03 -10.06 13.81
N LYS A 175 39.96 -10.44 15.10
CA LYS A 175 40.43 -9.81 16.34
C LYS A 175 39.67 -8.61 16.88
#